data_95e681f48d13a1103d92b2918c74e506
#
_entry.id   95e681f48d13a1103d92b2918c74e506
#
_cell.length_a   1.000
_cell.length_b   1.000
_cell.length_c   1.000
_cell.angle_alpha   90.00
_cell.angle_beta   90.00
_cell.angle_gamma   90.00
#
_symmetry.space_group_name_H-M   'P 1'
#
loop_
_entity.id
_entity.type
_entity.pdbx_description
1 polymer ?
#
loop_
_entity_poly.entity_id
_entity_poly.type
_entity_poly.pdbx_seq_one_letter_code
_entity_poly.pdbx_strand_id
1 'polypeptide(L)'
;MARFTAVQDRLTLDLAEVKAYLRVEHDEEDALLEELVKGAKASADAFLNNPFQDASGSDEPIPDDVKAWVMRRVAFFYEQRVENVRADVLTGVGTVDYGRAISDRGGSLDYALIRPYRLNPGL
;
A
#
# COMPACT_ATOMS: atom_id res chain seq x y z
N MET A 1 -7.63 -0.18 21.91
CA MET A 1 -7.33 -1.52 21.40
C MET A 1 -6.04 -1.49 20.59
N ALA A 2 -5.14 -2.39 20.89
CA ALA A 2 -3.87 -2.41 20.17
C ALA A 2 -4.05 -2.83 18.70
N ARG A 3 -3.34 -2.16 17.84
CA ARG A 3 -3.35 -2.46 16.41
C ARG A 3 -2.04 -3.16 16.06
N PHE A 4 -2.12 -4.23 15.28
CA PHE A 4 -0.92 -4.91 14.82
C PHE A 4 -0.23 -4.10 13.73
N THR A 5 1.08 -4.04 13.80
CA THR A 5 1.90 -3.27 12.86
C THR A 5 3.00 -4.12 12.25
N ALA A 6 2.73 -5.43 12.10
CA ALA A 6 3.74 -6.38 11.62
C ALA A 6 4.32 -6.00 10.25
N VAL A 7 3.46 -5.57 9.32
CA VAL A 7 3.92 -5.19 7.99
C VAL A 7 4.79 -3.93 8.07
N GLN A 8 4.35 -2.93 8.86
CA GLN A 8 5.12 -1.70 9.01
C GLN A 8 6.48 -1.96 9.64
N ASP A 9 6.52 -2.83 10.65
CA ASP A 9 7.73 -3.03 11.45
C ASP A 9 8.72 -4.01 10.81
N ARG A 10 8.22 -5.02 10.10
CA ARG A 10 9.07 -6.14 9.68
C ARG A 10 9.23 -6.30 8.18
N LEU A 11 8.32 -5.75 7.37
CA LEU A 11 8.48 -5.85 5.93
C LEU A 11 9.53 -4.86 5.47
N THR A 12 10.61 -5.38 4.90
CA THR A 12 11.67 -4.55 4.33
C THR A 12 11.35 -4.28 2.87
N LEU A 13 11.35 -3.01 2.52
CA LEU A 13 11.07 -2.60 1.15
C LEU A 13 12.02 -1.47 0.81
N ASP A 14 13.10 -1.80 0.12
CA ASP A 14 14.14 -0.83 -0.21
C ASP A 14 13.61 0.20 -1.21
N LEU A 15 14.04 1.44 -1.03
CA LEU A 15 13.68 2.51 -1.94
C LEU A 15 14.11 2.18 -3.37
N ALA A 16 15.27 1.54 -3.54
CA ALA A 16 15.75 1.14 -4.85
C ALA A 16 14.79 0.15 -5.53
N GLU A 17 14.24 -0.79 -4.77
CA GLU A 17 13.25 -1.73 -5.30
C GLU A 17 11.99 -1.00 -5.75
N VAL A 18 11.53 -0.06 -4.95
CA VAL A 18 10.33 0.72 -5.27
C VAL A 18 10.54 1.52 -6.54
N LYS A 19 11.68 2.19 -6.64
CA LYS A 19 12.00 3.01 -7.82
C LYS A 19 12.11 2.14 -9.06
N ALA A 20 12.72 0.96 -8.95
CA ALA A 20 12.80 0.04 -10.08
C ALA A 20 11.43 -0.42 -10.53
N TYR A 21 10.56 -0.74 -9.60
CA TYR A 21 9.19 -1.17 -9.91
C TYR A 21 8.41 -0.08 -10.63
N LEU A 22 8.57 1.16 -10.18
CA LEU A 22 7.86 2.31 -10.75
C LEU A 22 8.58 2.91 -11.96
N ARG A 23 9.80 2.45 -12.25
CA ARG A 23 10.65 2.99 -13.32
C ARG A 23 10.98 4.46 -13.10
N VAL A 24 11.26 4.81 -11.85
CA VAL A 24 11.68 6.15 -11.47
C VAL A 24 13.20 6.17 -11.40
N GLU A 25 13.83 7.02 -12.20
CA GLU A 25 15.28 7.05 -12.30
C GLU A 25 15.94 8.23 -11.59
N HIS A 26 15.13 9.21 -11.19
CA HIS A 26 15.65 10.40 -10.49
C HIS A 26 15.39 10.29 -8.99
N ASP A 27 15.98 11.20 -8.24
CA ASP A 27 15.89 11.20 -6.77
C ASP A 27 14.98 12.28 -6.22
N GLU A 28 14.30 13.02 -7.08
CA GLU A 28 13.51 14.18 -6.67
C GLU A 28 12.29 13.81 -5.85
N GLU A 29 11.81 12.59 -5.97
CA GLU A 29 10.60 12.15 -5.28
C GLU A 29 10.87 11.09 -4.21
N ASP A 30 12.12 10.93 -3.80
CA ASP A 30 12.48 9.90 -2.83
C ASP A 30 11.68 10.02 -1.53
N ALA A 31 11.55 11.25 -1.00
CA ALA A 31 10.80 11.46 0.24
C ALA A 31 9.32 11.11 0.06
N LEU A 32 8.75 11.45 -1.10
CA LEU A 32 7.37 11.10 -1.40
C LEU A 32 7.19 9.59 -1.45
N LEU A 33 8.12 8.89 -2.13
CA LEU A 33 8.04 7.44 -2.25
C LEU A 33 8.13 6.76 -0.90
N GLU A 34 8.98 7.26 -0.01
CA GLU A 34 9.07 6.72 1.34
C GLU A 34 7.76 6.88 2.10
N GLU A 35 7.10 8.03 1.96
CA GLU A 35 5.80 8.25 2.59
C GLU A 35 4.72 7.33 2.00
N LEU A 36 4.74 7.11 0.69
CA LEU A 36 3.79 6.20 0.07
C LEU A 36 3.99 4.77 0.55
N VAL A 37 5.24 4.36 0.74
CA VAL A 37 5.54 3.03 1.28
C VAL A 37 4.97 2.89 2.69
N LYS A 38 5.19 3.90 3.53
CA LYS A 38 4.63 3.88 4.89
C LYS A 38 3.12 3.77 4.88
N GLY A 39 2.48 4.56 4.02
CA GLY A 39 1.02 4.52 3.91
C GLY A 39 0.50 3.18 3.41
N ALA A 40 1.17 2.59 2.44
CA ALA A 40 0.76 1.30 1.91
C ALA A 40 0.93 0.19 2.95
N LYS A 41 2.02 0.21 3.70
CA LYS A 41 2.22 -0.75 4.79
C LYS A 41 1.15 -0.59 5.87
N ALA A 42 0.82 0.64 6.22
CA ALA A 42 -0.22 0.90 7.20
C ALA A 42 -1.58 0.40 6.72
N SER A 43 -1.88 0.57 5.44
CA SER A 43 -3.12 0.06 4.85
C SER A 43 -3.18 -1.46 4.92
N ALA A 44 -2.06 -2.13 4.66
CA ALA A 44 -1.98 -3.58 4.76
C ALA A 44 -2.26 -4.04 6.19
N ASP A 45 -1.61 -3.42 7.17
CA ASP A 45 -1.84 -3.77 8.58
C ASP A 45 -3.28 -3.55 9.00
N ALA A 46 -3.88 -2.45 8.56
CA ALA A 46 -5.27 -2.14 8.92
C ALA A 46 -6.24 -3.18 8.35
N PHE A 47 -5.99 -3.64 7.13
CA PHE A 47 -6.83 -4.65 6.52
C PHE A 47 -6.60 -6.03 7.13
N LEU A 48 -5.32 -6.41 7.28
CA LEU A 48 -4.96 -7.76 7.72
C LEU A 48 -5.22 -7.99 9.19
N ASN A 49 -4.94 -6.99 10.02
CA ASN A 49 -5.03 -7.12 11.47
C ASN A 49 -4.39 -8.42 11.95
N ASN A 50 -3.17 -8.69 11.49
CA ASN A 50 -2.48 -9.96 11.67
C ASN A 50 -1.08 -9.70 12.20
N PRO A 51 -0.72 -10.26 13.38
CA PRO A 51 0.64 -10.10 13.90
C PRO A 51 1.67 -10.95 13.18
N PHE A 52 1.26 -11.87 12.33
CA PHE A 52 2.14 -12.83 11.66
C PHE A 52 3.07 -13.51 12.66
N GLN A 53 2.45 -14.18 13.62
CA GLN A 53 3.15 -14.92 14.66
C GLN A 53 2.59 -16.34 14.73
N ASP A 54 3.43 -17.29 15.17
CA ASP A 54 2.98 -18.65 15.35
C ASP A 54 2.25 -18.80 16.70
N ALA A 55 1.84 -20.03 17.02
CA ALA A 55 1.08 -20.29 18.24
C ALA A 55 1.87 -19.96 19.51
N SER A 56 3.20 -19.96 19.43
CA SER A 56 4.06 -19.65 20.59
C SER A 56 4.32 -18.16 20.73
N GLY A 57 3.87 -17.35 19.78
CA GLY A 57 4.11 -15.91 19.78
C GLY A 57 5.40 -15.50 19.06
N SER A 58 6.08 -16.45 18.43
CA SER A 58 7.28 -16.13 17.65
C SER A 58 6.92 -15.57 16.29
N ASP A 59 7.69 -14.59 15.82
CA ASP A 59 7.43 -13.95 14.54
C ASP A 59 7.59 -14.91 13.38
N GLU A 60 6.64 -14.84 12.45
CA GLU A 60 6.72 -15.56 11.19
C GLU A 60 7.04 -14.59 10.07
N PRO A 61 7.67 -15.05 8.98
CA PRO A 61 7.96 -14.16 7.85
C PRO A 61 6.70 -13.57 7.26
N ILE A 62 6.80 -12.32 6.82
CA ILE A 62 5.69 -11.69 6.08
C ILE A 62 5.63 -12.37 4.70
N PRO A 63 4.46 -12.88 4.29
CA PRO A 63 4.35 -13.55 2.98
C PRO A 63 4.71 -12.64 1.82
N ASP A 64 5.25 -13.25 0.76
CA ASP A 64 5.60 -12.50 -0.45
C ASP A 64 4.39 -11.84 -1.08
N ASP A 65 3.21 -12.43 -0.94
CA ASP A 65 1.97 -11.84 -1.45
C ASP A 65 1.70 -10.49 -0.80
N VAL A 66 2.00 -10.36 0.49
CA VAL A 66 1.82 -9.09 1.20
C VAL A 66 2.80 -8.05 0.65
N LYS A 67 4.05 -8.45 0.43
CA LYS A 67 5.04 -7.54 -0.16
C LYS A 67 4.60 -7.09 -1.55
N ALA A 68 4.12 -8.01 -2.36
CA ALA A 68 3.62 -7.69 -3.70
C ALA A 68 2.44 -6.71 -3.64
N TRP A 69 1.54 -6.94 -2.69
CA TRP A 69 0.40 -6.04 -2.51
C TRP A 69 0.85 -4.63 -2.12
N VAL A 70 1.79 -4.53 -1.18
CA VAL A 70 2.31 -3.23 -0.74
C VAL A 70 2.93 -2.49 -1.92
N MET A 71 3.73 -3.21 -2.72
CA MET A 71 4.37 -2.61 -3.90
C MET A 71 3.33 -2.10 -4.89
N ARG A 72 2.30 -2.90 -5.16
CA ARG A 72 1.21 -2.51 -6.06
C ARG A 72 0.46 -1.30 -5.51
N ARG A 73 0.27 -1.26 -4.20
CA ARG A 73 -0.43 -0.14 -3.57
C ARG A 73 0.37 1.15 -3.67
N VAL A 74 1.69 1.06 -3.51
CA VAL A 74 2.57 2.20 -3.72
C VAL A 74 2.43 2.71 -5.15
N ALA A 75 2.47 1.81 -6.12
CA ALA A 75 2.32 2.18 -7.53
C ALA A 75 0.98 2.84 -7.79
N PHE A 76 -0.07 2.30 -7.20
CA PHE A 76 -1.41 2.87 -7.34
C PHE A 76 -1.46 4.31 -6.82
N PHE A 77 -0.94 4.53 -5.62
CA PHE A 77 -0.92 5.87 -5.02
C PHE A 77 -0.06 6.84 -5.85
N TYR A 78 1.07 6.37 -6.33
CA TYR A 78 1.95 7.20 -7.14
C TYR A 78 1.28 7.63 -8.44
N GLU A 79 0.66 6.69 -9.12
CA GLU A 79 -0.05 6.97 -10.37
C GLU A 79 -1.28 7.85 -10.13
N GLN A 80 -1.99 7.61 -9.03
CA GLN A 80 -3.15 8.41 -8.67
C GLN A 80 -2.76 9.88 -8.48
N ARG A 81 -1.61 10.13 -7.84
CA ARG A 81 -1.11 11.48 -7.66
C ARG A 81 -0.89 12.16 -9.01
N VAL A 82 -0.23 11.48 -9.93
CA VAL A 82 0.05 12.02 -11.26
C VAL A 82 -1.25 12.28 -12.00
N GLU A 83 -2.17 11.36 -11.95
CA GLU A 83 -3.46 11.51 -12.63
C GLU A 83 -4.30 12.64 -12.04
N ASN A 84 -4.27 12.81 -10.72
CA ASN A 84 -4.99 13.90 -10.08
C ASN A 84 -4.43 15.26 -10.50
N VAL A 85 -3.12 15.39 -10.56
CA VAL A 85 -2.50 16.63 -11.02
C VAL A 85 -2.90 16.92 -12.47
N ARG A 86 -2.88 15.91 -13.31
CA ARG A 86 -3.26 16.06 -14.72
C ARG A 86 -4.72 16.51 -14.84
N ALA A 87 -5.61 15.88 -14.06
CA ALA A 87 -7.02 16.22 -14.09
C ALA A 87 -7.25 17.67 -13.68
N ASP A 88 -6.57 18.14 -12.63
CA ASP A 88 -6.69 19.52 -12.17
C ASP A 88 -6.25 20.50 -13.26
N VAL A 89 -5.17 20.21 -13.94
CA VAL A 89 -4.64 21.07 -14.99
C VAL A 89 -5.58 21.14 -16.19
N LEU A 90 -6.13 20.01 -16.58
CA LEU A 90 -6.94 19.93 -17.80
C LEU A 90 -8.36 20.45 -17.62
N THR A 91 -8.96 20.17 -16.47
CA THR A 91 -10.38 20.48 -16.27
C THR A 91 -10.62 21.74 -15.46
N GLY A 92 -9.64 22.13 -14.65
CA GLY A 92 -9.82 23.23 -13.72
C GLY A 92 -10.87 22.94 -12.65
N VAL A 93 -11.34 21.71 -12.57
CA VAL A 93 -12.36 21.27 -11.61
C VAL A 93 -11.69 20.34 -10.63
N GLY A 94 -12.21 20.28 -9.42
CA GLY A 94 -11.69 19.40 -8.42
C GLY A 94 -11.65 17.95 -8.87
N THR A 95 -10.77 17.20 -8.27
CA THR A 95 -10.52 15.81 -8.60
C THR A 95 -11.43 14.84 -7.88
N VAL A 96 -12.48 15.31 -7.23
CA VAL A 96 -13.32 14.51 -6.34
C VAL A 96 -13.86 13.26 -7.05
N ASP A 97 -14.50 13.46 -8.18
CA ASP A 97 -15.09 12.34 -8.92
C ASP A 97 -14.03 11.43 -9.51
N TYR A 98 -12.94 12.03 -9.98
CA TYR A 98 -11.84 11.28 -10.55
C TYR A 98 -11.15 10.41 -9.50
N GLY A 99 -10.89 10.99 -8.35
CA GLY A 99 -10.29 10.26 -7.23
C GLY A 99 -11.16 9.10 -6.77
N ARG A 100 -12.48 9.30 -6.75
CA ARG A 100 -13.41 8.24 -6.39
C ARG A 100 -13.35 7.09 -7.38
N ALA A 101 -13.34 7.39 -8.66
CA ALA A 101 -13.28 6.36 -9.70
C ALA A 101 -12.02 5.52 -9.59
N ILE A 102 -10.89 6.15 -9.29
CA ILE A 102 -9.63 5.45 -9.10
C ILE A 102 -9.70 4.56 -7.85
N SER A 103 -10.22 5.09 -6.76
CA SER A 103 -10.38 4.32 -5.52
C SER A 103 -11.27 3.10 -5.74
N ASP A 104 -12.38 3.29 -6.43
CA ASP A 104 -13.34 2.21 -6.67
C ASP A 104 -12.69 1.09 -7.49
N ARG A 105 -11.89 1.45 -8.49
CA ARG A 105 -11.24 0.45 -9.32
C ARG A 105 -10.19 -0.35 -8.56
N GLY A 106 -9.47 0.30 -7.62
CA GLY A 106 -8.41 -0.36 -6.88
C GLY A 106 -8.87 -1.05 -5.61
N GLY A 107 -10.06 -0.73 -5.14
CA GLY A 107 -10.47 -1.10 -3.79
C GLY A 107 -10.61 -2.59 -3.53
N SER A 108 -11.61 -3.22 -4.11
CA SER A 108 -11.93 -4.61 -3.76
C SER A 108 -10.99 -5.62 -4.40
N LEU A 109 -10.55 -5.38 -5.62
CA LEU A 109 -9.68 -6.32 -6.33
C LEU A 109 -8.30 -6.41 -5.72
N ASP A 110 -7.77 -5.25 -5.27
CA ASP A 110 -6.44 -5.23 -4.68
C ASP A 110 -6.37 -6.05 -3.41
N TYR A 111 -7.38 -5.97 -2.57
CA TYR A 111 -7.37 -6.71 -1.31
C TYR A 111 -7.53 -8.21 -1.50
N ALA A 112 -8.00 -8.66 -2.65
CA ALA A 112 -8.16 -10.09 -2.91
C ALA A 112 -6.84 -10.85 -2.76
N LEU A 113 -5.73 -10.22 -3.11
CA LEU A 113 -4.42 -10.87 -3.04
C LEU A 113 -4.01 -11.22 -1.61
N ILE A 114 -4.36 -10.37 -0.66
CA ILE A 114 -3.94 -10.57 0.73
C ILE A 114 -5.08 -10.99 1.66
N ARG A 115 -6.28 -11.12 1.11
CA ARG A 115 -7.44 -11.52 1.91
C ARG A 115 -7.23 -12.84 2.67
N PRO A 116 -6.57 -13.87 2.12
CA PRO A 116 -6.36 -15.11 2.87
C PRO A 116 -5.59 -14.94 4.17
N TYR A 117 -4.80 -13.87 4.30
CA TYR A 117 -3.99 -13.63 5.49
C TYR A 117 -4.70 -12.77 6.53
N ARG A 118 -5.90 -12.29 6.19
CA ARG A 118 -6.63 -11.41 7.09
C ARG A 118 -7.19 -12.18 8.27
N LEU A 119 -6.90 -11.69 9.47
CA LEU A 119 -7.56 -12.17 10.67
C LEU A 119 -8.80 -11.32 10.89
N ASN A 120 -9.89 -11.97 11.19
CA ASN A 120 -11.17 -11.29 11.29
C ASN A 120 -11.72 -11.41 12.70
N PRO A 121 -11.20 -10.62 13.64
CA PRO A 121 -11.53 -10.77 15.04
C PRO A 121 -12.99 -10.42 15.38
N GLY A 122 -13.70 -9.81 14.45
CA GLY A 122 -15.10 -9.49 14.66
C GLY A 122 -16.07 -10.64 14.43
N LEU A 123 -15.56 -11.77 14.05
CA LEU A 123 -16.38 -12.95 13.76
C LEU A 123 -16.37 -13.97 14.87
#